data_30c7f0378867c33889461791aa571a3d
#
_entry.id   30c7f0378867c33889461791aa571a3d
#
_cell.length_a   1.000
_cell.length_b   1.000
_cell.length_c   1.000
_cell.angle_alpha   90.00
_cell.angle_beta   90.00
_cell.angle_gamma   90.00
#
_symmetry.space_group_name_H-M   'P 1'
#
loop_
_entity.id
_entity.type
_entity.pdbx_description
1 polymer ?
#
loop_
_entity_poly.entity_id
_entity_poly.type
_entity_poly.pdbx_seq_one_letter_code
_entity_poly.pdbx_strand_id
1 'polypeptide(L)' 'MADKDTQAIIWREPDGSPLSCLEKIKVLNENLEEIRELSQDALEDAILMGADEAQVRQVLEQIVEKLVNPYYPKGTGKH' A
#
# COMPACT_ATOMS: atom_id res chain seq x y z
N MET A 1 10.89 14.30 -5.40
CA MET A 1 11.42 13.96 -4.40
C MET A 1 10.99 12.70 -3.86
N ALA A 2 11.88 11.98 -3.57
CA ALA A 2 11.58 10.70 -3.12
C ALA A 2 10.66 10.82 -2.01
N ASP A 3 9.93 9.82 -1.87
CA ASP A 3 8.99 9.84 -0.91
C ASP A 3 9.57 9.50 0.39
N LYS A 4 9.59 10.44 1.25
CA LYS A 4 10.12 10.19 2.56
C LYS A 4 9.37 9.13 3.30
N ASP A 5 8.06 9.05 3.09
CA ASP A 5 7.28 8.05 3.78
C ASP A 5 7.74 6.66 3.40
N THR A 6 8.00 6.43 2.12
CA THR A 6 8.44 5.12 1.68
C THR A 6 9.82 4.80 2.22
N GLN A 7 10.70 5.78 2.21
CA GLN A 7 12.06 5.54 2.65
C GLN A 7 12.17 5.32 4.14
N ALA A 8 11.22 5.83 4.89
CA ALA A 8 11.28 5.74 6.34
C ALA A 8 10.68 4.47 6.89
N ILE A 9 10.08 3.65 6.04
CA ILE A 9 9.42 2.46 6.53
C ILE A 9 10.44 1.40 6.90
N ILE A 10 10.28 0.84 8.08
CA ILE A 10 11.05 -0.32 8.48
C ILE A 10 10.13 -1.51 8.38
N TRP A 11 10.35 -2.32 7.35
CA TRP A 11 9.53 -3.49 7.15
C TRP A 11 9.83 -4.54 8.21
N ARG A 12 8.81 -5.26 8.65
CA ARG A 12 8.98 -6.22 9.72
C ARG A 12 8.36 -7.54 9.34
N GLU A 13 8.91 -8.59 9.93
CA GLU A 13 8.34 -9.91 9.81
C GLU A 13 7.19 -10.04 10.79
N PRO A 14 6.37 -11.08 10.66
CA PRO A 14 5.21 -11.22 11.56
C PRO A 14 5.58 -11.23 13.04
N ASP A 15 6.78 -11.67 13.38
CA ASP A 15 7.18 -11.71 14.80
C ASP A 15 7.73 -10.36 15.27
N GLY A 16 7.70 -9.35 14.42
CA GLY A 16 8.12 -8.01 14.80
C GLY A 16 9.56 -7.68 14.49
N SER A 17 10.36 -8.67 14.11
CA SER A 17 11.75 -8.38 13.80
C SER A 17 11.88 -7.69 12.46
N PRO A 18 12.92 -6.89 12.26
CA PRO A 18 13.06 -6.20 10.98
C PRO A 18 13.34 -7.18 9.86
N LEU A 19 12.71 -6.91 8.72
CA LEU A 19 13.03 -7.65 7.53
C LEU A 19 14.44 -7.25 7.10
N SER A 20 15.31 -8.23 6.87
CA SER A 20 16.70 -7.89 6.62
C SER A 20 17.16 -8.16 5.20
N CYS A 21 16.37 -8.81 4.38
CA CYS A 21 16.79 -9.10 3.01
C CYS A 21 16.65 -7.83 2.16
N LEU A 22 17.79 -7.33 1.69
CA LEU A 22 17.77 -6.06 0.97
C LEU A 22 16.99 -6.15 -0.33
N GLU A 23 17.04 -7.28 -1.01
CA GLU A 23 16.27 -7.39 -2.24
C GLU A 23 14.78 -7.39 -2.00
N LYS A 24 14.34 -8.02 -0.92
CA LYS A 24 12.94 -7.99 -0.59
C LYS A 24 12.48 -6.58 -0.24
N ILE A 25 13.30 -5.89 0.52
CA ILE A 25 12.98 -4.51 0.89
C ILE A 25 12.87 -3.64 -0.36
N LYS A 26 13.77 -3.84 -1.31
CA LYS A 26 13.73 -3.07 -2.54
C LYS A 26 12.43 -3.30 -3.29
N VAL A 27 12.01 -4.55 -3.42
CA VAL A 27 10.77 -4.86 -4.11
C VAL A 27 9.58 -4.23 -3.41
N LEU A 28 9.54 -4.33 -2.09
CA LEU A 28 8.44 -3.75 -1.34
C LEU A 28 8.34 -2.24 -1.55
N ASN A 29 9.48 -1.57 -1.50
CA ASN A 29 9.49 -0.13 -1.68
C ASN A 29 9.14 0.28 -3.11
N GLU A 30 9.58 -0.50 -4.09
CA GLU A 30 9.21 -0.20 -5.47
C GLU A 30 7.72 -0.36 -5.69
N ASN A 31 7.13 -1.39 -5.07
CA ASN A 31 5.69 -1.57 -5.17
C ASN A 31 4.93 -0.39 -4.59
N LEU A 32 5.41 0.12 -3.46
CA LEU A 32 4.75 1.28 -2.85
C LEU A 32 4.80 2.50 -3.76
N GLU A 33 5.94 2.68 -4.45
CA GLU A 33 6.03 3.80 -5.37
C GLU A 33 5.01 3.67 -6.49
N GLU A 34 4.85 2.48 -7.03
CA GLU A 34 3.88 2.28 -8.10
C GLU A 34 2.47 2.52 -7.63
N ILE A 35 2.15 2.01 -6.44
CA ILE A 35 0.82 2.21 -5.89
C ILE A 35 0.55 3.68 -5.66
N ARG A 36 1.54 4.39 -5.14
CA ARG A 36 1.37 5.80 -4.91
C ARG A 36 1.13 6.55 -6.21
N GLU A 37 1.92 6.27 -7.25
CA GLU A 37 1.74 6.97 -8.49
C GLU A 37 0.40 6.70 -9.12
N LEU A 38 -0.03 5.44 -9.12
CA LEU A 38 -1.34 5.12 -9.64
C LEU A 38 -2.46 5.77 -8.85
N SER A 39 -2.32 5.76 -7.54
CA SER A 39 -3.36 6.35 -6.69
C SER A 39 -3.41 7.86 -6.88
N GLN A 40 -2.25 8.48 -7.01
CA GLN A 40 -2.21 9.93 -7.24
C GLN A 40 -2.89 10.27 -8.57
N ASP A 41 -2.57 9.52 -9.61
CA ASP A 41 -3.19 9.77 -10.91
C ASP A 41 -4.69 9.57 -10.85
N ALA A 42 -5.12 8.52 -10.16
CA ALA A 42 -6.55 8.24 -10.06
C ALA A 42 -7.27 9.35 -9.31
N LEU A 43 -6.65 9.88 -8.26
CA LEU A 43 -7.25 10.96 -7.52
C LEU A 43 -7.37 12.21 -8.37
N GLU A 44 -6.29 12.56 -9.08
CA GLU A 44 -6.33 13.74 -9.92
C GLU A 44 -7.35 13.62 -11.02
N ASP A 45 -7.40 12.47 -11.68
CA ASP A 45 -8.37 12.26 -12.74
C ASP A 45 -9.80 12.40 -12.22
N ALA A 46 -10.06 11.81 -11.08
CA ALA A 46 -11.40 11.84 -10.53
C ALA A 46 -11.84 13.27 -10.21
N ILE A 47 -10.93 14.04 -9.63
CA ILE A 47 -11.25 15.43 -9.31
C ILE A 47 -11.50 16.23 -10.58
N LEU A 48 -10.68 16.02 -11.60
CA LEU A 48 -10.89 16.72 -12.87
C LEU A 48 -12.21 16.34 -13.52
N MET A 49 -12.67 15.12 -13.28
CA MET A 49 -13.95 14.68 -13.83
C MET A 49 -15.13 15.08 -12.97
N GLY A 50 -14.89 15.73 -11.85
CA GLY A 50 -15.99 16.23 -11.03
C GLY A 50 -16.35 15.38 -9.83
N ALA A 51 -15.56 14.36 -9.51
CA ALA A 51 -15.85 13.53 -8.34
C ALA A 51 -15.43 14.24 -7.06
N ASP A 52 -16.09 13.88 -5.98
CA ASP A 52 -15.77 14.44 -4.68
C ASP A 52 -14.49 13.85 -4.14
N GLU A 53 -13.58 14.70 -3.71
CA GLU A 53 -12.28 14.23 -3.27
C GLU A 53 -12.37 13.27 -2.08
N ALA A 54 -13.19 13.62 -1.10
CA ALA A 54 -13.32 12.78 0.09
C ALA A 54 -13.84 11.40 -0.26
N GLN A 55 -14.79 11.36 -1.18
CA GLN A 55 -15.32 10.08 -1.60
C GLN A 55 -14.27 9.25 -2.33
N VAL A 56 -13.47 9.87 -3.19
CA VAL A 56 -12.45 9.14 -3.92
C VAL A 56 -11.44 8.55 -2.94
N ARG A 57 -11.03 9.33 -1.95
CA ARG A 57 -10.11 8.80 -0.95
C ARG A 57 -10.71 7.63 -0.19
N GLN A 58 -11.98 7.73 0.13
CA GLN A 58 -12.65 6.65 0.85
C GLN A 58 -12.71 5.38 0.01
N VAL A 59 -12.98 5.53 -1.28
CA VAL A 59 -13.03 4.36 -2.17
C VAL A 59 -11.66 3.72 -2.27
N LEU A 60 -10.60 4.51 -2.37
CA LEU A 60 -9.25 3.95 -2.42
C LEU A 60 -8.93 3.19 -1.14
N GLU A 61 -9.32 3.74 0.00
CA GLU A 61 -9.12 3.05 1.26
C GLU A 61 -9.86 1.73 1.30
N GLN A 62 -11.07 1.70 0.77
CA GLN A 62 -11.85 0.47 0.73
C GLN A 62 -11.20 -0.59 -0.15
N ILE A 63 -10.60 -0.15 -1.25
CA ILE A 63 -9.90 -1.11 -2.10
C ILE A 63 -8.80 -1.81 -1.31
N VAL A 64 -8.02 -1.02 -0.56
CA VAL A 64 -6.93 -1.60 0.21
C VAL A 64 -7.48 -2.53 1.29
N GLU A 65 -8.53 -2.10 1.97
CA GLU A 65 -9.09 -2.91 3.05
C GLU A 65 -9.61 -4.25 2.57
N LYS A 66 -10.07 -4.30 1.34
CA LYS A 66 -10.68 -5.52 0.83
C LYS A 66 -9.71 -6.46 0.15
N LEU A 67 -8.42 -6.11 0.11
CA LEU A 67 -7.43 -7.02 -0.43
C LEU A 67 -7.37 -8.28 0.42
N VAL A 68 -7.14 -9.40 -0.23
CA VAL A 68 -7.18 -10.68 0.43
C VAL A 68 -5.82 -11.33 0.37
N ASN A 69 -5.41 -11.92 1.48
CA ASN A 69 -4.15 -12.66 1.52
C ASN A 69 -4.44 -14.13 1.19
N PRO A 70 -4.15 -14.57 -0.04
CA PRO A 70 -4.45 -15.95 -0.41
C PRO A 70 -3.44 -16.94 0.16
N TYR A 71 -2.39 -16.43 0.78
CA TYR A 71 -1.34 -17.29 1.31
C TYR A 71 -1.45 -17.49 2.82
N TYR A 72 -2.49 -16.95 3.43
CA TYR A 72 -2.60 -17.03 4.88
C TYR A 72 -2.80 -18.46 5.30
N PRO A 73 -1.99 -18.97 6.19
CA PRO A 73 -2.17 -20.34 6.62
C PRO A 73 -3.48 -20.47 7.34
N LYS A 74 -4.04 -21.65 7.27
CA LYS A 74 -5.25 -21.87 7.96
C LYS A 74 -5.06 -21.74 9.42
N GLY A 75 -6.00 -21.18 10.07
CA GLY A 75 -5.94 -21.07 11.51
C GLY A 75 -5.19 -19.88 12.02
N THR A 76 -4.64 -19.09 11.14
CA THR A 76 -4.03 -17.93 11.64
C THR A 76 -4.97 -16.81 11.45
N GLY A 77 -5.37 -16.52 12.12
CA GLY A 77 -6.10 -15.49 11.95
C GLY A 77 -7.06 -15.10 11.10
N LYS A 78 -7.18 -15.35 10.99
CA LYS A 78 -7.75 -14.96 10.69
C LYS A 78 -8.02 -14.28 10.67
N HIS A 79 -8.20 -14.15 10.57
CA HIS A 79 -8.16 -13.62 10.58
C HIS A 79 -8.61 -13.28 10.67
#